data_ea4b2258c47302eea02d4224cd13cf06
#
_entry.id   ea4b2258c47302eea02d4224cd13cf06
#
_cell.length_a   1.000
_cell.length_b   1.000
_cell.length_c   1.000
_cell.angle_alpha   90.00
_cell.angle_beta   90.00
_cell.angle_gamma   90.00
#
_symmetry.space_group_name_H-M   'P 1'
#
loop_
_entity.id
_entity.type
_entity.pdbx_description
1 polymer ?
#
loop_
_entity_poly.entity_id
_entity_poly.type
_entity_poly.pdbx_seq_one_letter_code
_entity_poly.pdbx_strand_id
1 'polypeptide(L)'
;MPGQPIIAPSQAERADQSQRMAADGDSFAIHEWKGSGPPQLHVHHEDDEAWHVLEGGLRFRFADQTIDVNAGSTVFVPAGVAHTYVSLPDARYLVVLTPRLRELIAELSSAADRAGDDEIYRRYRSELLE
;
A
#
# COMPACT_ATOMS: atom_id res chain seq x y z
N MET A 1 19.32 20.29 1.71
CA MET A 1 18.13 21.17 1.86
C MET A 1 16.88 20.32 2.03
N PRO A 2 16.09 20.59 3.05
CA PRO A 2 14.81 19.92 3.15
C PRO A 2 13.85 20.36 2.04
N GLY A 3 12.96 19.47 1.65
CA GLY A 3 11.92 19.80 0.70
C GLY A 3 10.81 20.66 1.32
N GLN A 4 9.89 21.07 0.49
CA GLN A 4 8.72 21.82 0.97
C GLN A 4 7.70 20.87 1.59
N PRO A 5 7.00 21.29 2.65
CA PRO A 5 5.88 20.48 3.15
C PRO A 5 4.83 20.28 2.06
N ILE A 6 4.22 19.09 2.08
CA ILE A 6 3.12 18.77 1.17
C ILE A 6 1.84 18.82 2.01
N ILE A 7 0.89 19.63 1.57
CA ILE A 7 -0.40 19.78 2.23
C ILE A 7 -1.46 19.25 1.25
N ALA A 8 -2.08 18.13 1.60
CA ALA A 8 -3.15 17.53 0.80
C ALA A 8 -4.48 17.81 1.50
N PRO A 9 -5.33 18.68 0.95
CA PRO A 9 -6.63 18.93 1.56
C PRO A 9 -7.55 17.71 1.45
N SER A 10 -8.65 17.72 2.18
CA SER A 10 -9.66 16.67 2.07
C SER A 10 -10.16 16.58 0.62
N GLN A 11 -10.68 15.42 0.23
CA GLN A 11 -11.20 15.23 -1.12
C GLN A 11 -12.27 16.26 -1.47
N ALA A 12 -13.12 16.61 -0.50
CA ALA A 12 -14.18 17.60 -0.71
C ALA A 12 -13.64 19.00 -1.04
N GLU A 13 -12.42 19.31 -0.62
CA GLU A 13 -11.79 20.62 -0.82
C GLU A 13 -10.89 20.70 -2.03
N ARG A 14 -10.65 19.57 -2.72
CA ARG A 14 -9.76 19.54 -3.88
C ARG A 14 -10.46 20.06 -5.12
N ALA A 15 -9.74 20.86 -5.91
CA ALA A 15 -10.24 21.34 -7.19
C ALA A 15 -10.41 20.19 -8.20
N ASP A 16 -9.52 19.19 -8.13
CA ASP A 16 -9.57 18.02 -8.99
C ASP A 16 -9.71 16.76 -8.13
N GLN A 17 -10.90 16.18 -8.11
CA GLN A 17 -11.22 15.02 -7.29
C GLN A 17 -10.57 13.74 -7.79
N SER A 18 -10.01 13.75 -9.02
CA SER A 18 -9.30 12.58 -9.54
C SER A 18 -7.85 12.51 -9.08
N GLN A 19 -7.30 13.64 -8.61
CA GLN A 19 -5.92 13.66 -8.13
C GLN A 19 -5.78 12.91 -6.82
N ARG A 20 -4.69 12.14 -6.73
CA ARG A 20 -4.34 11.41 -5.52
C ARG A 20 -3.06 12.00 -4.93
N MET A 21 -3.02 12.01 -3.61
CA MET A 21 -1.84 12.51 -2.90
C MET A 21 -0.71 11.49 -3.00
N ALA A 22 0.49 11.97 -3.25
CA ALA A 22 1.71 11.16 -3.16
C ALA A 22 2.81 12.03 -2.54
N ALA A 23 3.34 11.58 -1.43
CA ALA A 23 4.40 12.27 -0.72
C ALA A 23 5.52 11.28 -0.44
N ASP A 24 6.70 11.55 -1.00
CA ASP A 24 7.85 10.65 -0.91
C ASP A 24 8.96 11.30 -0.10
N GLY A 25 9.25 10.73 1.06
CA GLY A 25 10.34 11.19 1.90
C GLY A 25 11.50 10.20 1.94
N ASP A 26 12.55 10.56 2.64
CA ASP A 26 13.72 9.69 2.80
C ASP A 26 13.45 8.53 3.75
N SER A 27 12.53 8.72 4.71
CA SER A 27 12.25 7.71 5.74
C SER A 27 11.00 6.90 5.45
N PHE A 28 10.00 7.53 4.83
CA PHE A 28 8.76 6.87 4.45
C PHE A 28 8.03 7.67 3.38
N ALA A 29 7.05 7.03 2.78
CA ALA A 29 6.16 7.67 1.81
C ALA A 29 4.72 7.47 2.24
N ILE A 30 3.84 8.41 1.85
CA ILE A 30 2.39 8.26 2.03
C ILE A 30 1.75 8.45 0.66
N HIS A 31 1.01 7.45 0.20
CA HIS A 31 0.31 7.51 -1.08
C HIS A 31 -1.18 7.25 -0.88
N GLU A 32 -1.99 8.00 -1.59
CA GLU A 32 -3.43 7.74 -1.64
C GLU A 32 -3.73 6.82 -2.81
N TRP A 33 -4.43 5.72 -2.54
CA TRP A 33 -4.74 4.70 -3.53
C TRP A 33 -6.22 4.34 -3.56
N LYS A 34 -6.59 3.74 -4.68
CA LYS A 34 -7.84 3.00 -4.87
C LYS A 34 -7.49 1.63 -5.42
N GLY A 35 -8.39 0.68 -5.22
CA GLY A 35 -8.20 -0.66 -5.78
C GLY A 35 -7.49 -1.61 -4.84
N SER A 36 -7.27 -2.82 -5.35
CA SER A 36 -6.70 -3.90 -4.56
C SER A 36 -5.18 -3.92 -4.64
N GLY A 37 -4.55 -4.53 -3.64
CA GLY A 37 -3.13 -4.82 -3.67
C GLY A 37 -2.82 -6.05 -4.52
N PRO A 38 -1.57 -6.54 -4.46
CA PRO A 38 -1.20 -7.77 -5.14
C PRO A 38 -2.09 -8.92 -4.67
N PRO A 39 -2.54 -9.81 -5.58
CA PRO A 39 -3.52 -10.83 -5.21
C PRO A 39 -2.97 -11.97 -4.37
N GLN A 40 -1.65 -12.15 -4.35
CA GLN A 40 -1.01 -13.26 -3.68
C GLN A 40 -0.60 -12.89 -2.27
N LEU A 41 -0.77 -13.83 -1.34
CA LEU A 41 -0.25 -13.68 0.01
C LEU A 41 1.27 -13.50 -0.07
N HIS A 42 1.79 -12.52 0.63
CA HIS A 42 3.21 -12.19 0.59
C HIS A 42 3.67 -11.65 1.95
N VAL A 43 4.98 -11.55 2.13
CA VAL A 43 5.57 -11.05 3.35
C VAL A 43 6.71 -10.09 3.01
N HIS A 44 6.81 -9.02 3.80
CA HIS A 44 7.97 -8.12 3.77
C HIS A 44 8.77 -8.41 5.02
N HIS A 45 10.00 -8.93 4.85
CA HIS A 45 10.78 -9.43 5.99
C HIS A 45 11.34 -8.32 6.87
N GLU A 46 11.58 -7.13 6.32
CA GLU A 46 12.27 -6.06 7.04
C GLU A 46 11.52 -4.72 7.04
N ASP A 47 10.31 -4.69 6.49
CA ASP A 47 9.57 -3.43 6.37
C ASP A 47 8.17 -3.53 6.96
N ASP A 48 7.82 -2.54 7.74
CA ASP A 48 6.44 -2.34 8.21
C ASP A 48 5.64 -1.65 7.10
N GLU A 49 4.34 -1.85 7.12
CA GLU A 49 3.44 -1.21 6.17
C GLU A 49 2.12 -0.88 6.86
N ALA A 50 1.51 0.23 6.48
CA ALA A 50 0.24 0.62 7.11
C ALA A 50 -0.73 1.21 6.09
N TRP A 51 -2.01 1.06 6.38
CA TRP A 51 -3.11 1.59 5.58
C TRP A 51 -4.05 2.36 6.50
N HIS A 52 -4.58 3.47 6.00
CA HIS A 52 -5.64 4.19 6.68
C HIS A 52 -6.80 4.40 5.70
N VAL A 53 -7.96 3.82 6.00
CA VAL A 53 -9.10 3.82 5.09
C VAL A 53 -9.84 5.14 5.21
N LEU A 54 -10.00 5.83 4.09
CA LEU A 54 -10.68 7.12 4.00
C LEU A 54 -12.15 6.97 3.62
N GLU A 55 -12.44 6.05 2.68
CA GLU A 55 -13.79 5.78 2.20
C GLU A 55 -13.91 4.30 1.86
N GLY A 56 -15.14 3.77 1.90
CA GLY A 56 -15.38 2.37 1.59
C GLY A 56 -14.74 1.44 2.60
N GLY A 57 -14.09 0.41 2.11
CA GLY A 57 -13.45 -0.57 2.98
C GLY A 57 -12.41 -1.40 2.27
N LEU A 58 -11.64 -2.13 3.05
CA LEU A 58 -10.65 -3.09 2.56
C LEU A 58 -10.88 -4.42 3.27
N ARG A 59 -10.62 -5.50 2.54
CA ARG A 59 -10.61 -6.85 3.12
C ARG A 59 -9.19 -7.35 3.13
N PHE A 60 -8.65 -7.54 4.33
CA PHE A 60 -7.30 -8.07 4.52
C PHE A 60 -7.35 -9.57 4.75
N ARG A 61 -6.45 -10.28 4.10
CA ARG A 61 -6.23 -11.70 4.35
C ARG A 61 -4.84 -11.87 4.96
N PHE A 62 -4.82 -12.53 6.12
CA PHE A 62 -3.59 -12.96 6.79
C PHE A 62 -3.48 -14.48 6.69
N ALA A 63 -2.43 -15.05 7.26
CA ALA A 63 -2.20 -16.49 7.16
C ALA A 63 -3.36 -17.32 7.77
N ASP A 64 -4.00 -16.79 8.83
CA ASP A 64 -4.98 -17.54 9.63
C ASP A 64 -6.34 -16.86 9.74
N GLN A 65 -6.56 -15.71 9.10
CA GLN A 65 -7.83 -14.99 9.22
C GLN A 65 -8.01 -13.98 8.10
N THR A 66 -9.27 -13.59 7.90
CA THR A 66 -9.66 -12.53 6.97
C THR A 66 -10.45 -11.48 7.77
N ILE A 67 -10.11 -10.21 7.58
CA ILE A 67 -10.73 -9.12 8.33
C ILE A 67 -11.15 -8.02 7.36
N ASP A 68 -12.41 -7.56 7.48
CA ASP A 68 -12.90 -6.38 6.77
C ASP A 68 -12.74 -5.16 7.66
N VAL A 69 -12.22 -4.07 7.08
CA VAL A 69 -12.07 -2.80 7.78
C VAL A 69 -12.76 -1.70 6.99
N ASN A 70 -13.36 -0.76 7.72
CA ASN A 70 -14.16 0.32 7.15
C ASN A 70 -13.44 1.66 7.25
N ALA A 71 -14.05 2.69 6.65
CA ALA A 71 -13.53 4.05 6.71
C ALA A 71 -13.24 4.48 8.16
N GLY A 72 -12.09 5.13 8.36
CA GLY A 72 -11.60 5.52 9.66
C GLY A 72 -10.68 4.49 10.32
N SER A 73 -10.63 3.27 9.78
CA SER A 73 -9.77 2.21 10.33
C SER A 73 -8.33 2.37 9.86
N THR A 74 -7.40 2.00 10.72
CA THR A 74 -5.99 1.90 10.38
C THR A 74 -5.55 0.45 10.53
N VAL A 75 -4.83 -0.06 9.52
CA VAL A 75 -4.23 -1.39 9.57
C VAL A 75 -2.73 -1.23 9.57
N PHE A 76 -2.07 -1.77 10.57
CA PHE A 76 -0.62 -1.77 10.64
C PHE A 76 -0.13 -3.21 10.53
N VAL A 77 0.71 -3.48 9.53
CA VAL A 77 1.28 -4.82 9.33
C VAL A 77 2.78 -4.72 9.60
N PRO A 78 3.23 -5.30 10.73
CA PRO A 78 4.67 -5.29 11.03
C PRO A 78 5.44 -6.19 10.08
N ALA A 79 6.73 -5.90 9.95
CA ALA A 79 7.64 -6.74 9.19
C ALA A 79 7.51 -8.21 9.62
N GLY A 80 7.52 -9.11 8.65
CA GLY A 80 7.44 -10.54 8.91
C GLY A 80 6.02 -11.11 8.96
N VAL A 81 4.99 -10.28 8.82
CA VAL A 81 3.60 -10.75 8.84
C VAL A 81 3.05 -10.88 7.41
N ALA A 82 2.66 -12.10 7.07
CA ALA A 82 2.08 -12.40 5.76
C ALA A 82 0.73 -11.73 5.58
N HIS A 83 0.50 -11.14 4.41
CA HIS A 83 -0.75 -10.41 4.15
C HIS A 83 -1.02 -10.24 2.67
N THR A 84 -2.26 -9.95 2.35
CA THR A 84 -2.71 -9.36 1.09
C THR A 84 -4.06 -8.70 1.35
N TYR A 85 -4.56 -7.91 0.39
CA TYR A 85 -5.85 -7.26 0.58
C TYR A 85 -6.54 -7.01 -0.76
N VAL A 86 -7.87 -6.90 -0.70
CA VAL A 86 -8.68 -6.49 -1.83
C VAL A 86 -9.53 -5.28 -1.42
N SER A 87 -9.85 -4.44 -2.40
CA SER A 87 -10.74 -3.30 -2.17
C SER A 87 -12.19 -3.77 -2.15
N LEU A 88 -12.96 -3.22 -1.21
CA LEU A 88 -14.42 -3.30 -1.21
C LEU A 88 -14.94 -2.10 -2.02
N PRO A 89 -16.25 -2.05 -2.34
CA PRO A 89 -16.77 -0.96 -3.17
C PRO A 89 -16.42 0.42 -2.62
N ASP A 90 -16.06 1.32 -3.52
CA ASP A 90 -15.74 2.72 -3.23
C ASP A 90 -14.53 2.93 -2.31
N ALA A 91 -13.64 1.94 -2.22
CA ALA A 91 -12.46 2.04 -1.36
C ALA A 91 -11.52 3.15 -1.81
N ARG A 92 -11.11 3.96 -0.85
CA ARG A 92 -10.07 4.97 -1.00
C ARG A 92 -9.30 5.01 0.31
N TYR A 93 -7.99 4.97 0.23
CA TYR A 93 -7.17 4.81 1.42
C TYR A 93 -5.77 5.39 1.24
N LEU A 94 -5.12 5.66 2.37
CA LEU A 94 -3.71 6.02 2.39
C LEU A 94 -2.89 4.77 2.67
N VAL A 95 -1.75 4.65 2.00
CA VAL A 95 -0.75 3.63 2.28
C VAL A 95 0.52 4.31 2.75
N VAL A 96 1.10 3.82 3.84
CA VAL A 96 2.38 4.30 4.37
C VAL A 96 3.43 3.25 4.04
N LEU A 97 4.46 3.67 3.32
CA LEU A 97 5.47 2.78 2.76
C LEU A 97 6.86 3.21 3.16
N THR A 98 7.74 2.24 3.39
CA THR A 98 9.17 2.51 3.46
C THR A 98 9.68 2.81 2.05
N PRO A 99 10.86 3.44 1.90
CA PRO A 99 11.45 3.63 0.57
C PRO A 99 11.62 2.31 -0.20
N ARG A 100 11.96 1.23 0.49
CA ARG A 100 12.11 -0.09 -0.15
C ARG A 100 10.80 -0.58 -0.72
N LEU A 101 9.71 -0.47 0.05
CA LEU A 101 8.38 -0.90 -0.42
C LEU A 101 7.88 -0.03 -1.57
N ARG A 102 8.16 1.27 -1.52
CA ARG A 102 7.82 2.16 -2.62
C ARG A 102 8.48 1.71 -3.92
N GLU A 103 9.75 1.33 -3.86
CA GLU A 103 10.47 0.86 -5.04
C GLU A 103 9.97 -0.49 -5.52
N LEU A 104 9.65 -1.40 -4.60
CA LEU A 104 9.05 -2.68 -4.94
C LEU A 104 7.77 -2.48 -5.74
N ILE A 105 6.88 -1.63 -5.24
CA ILE A 105 5.60 -1.37 -5.88
C ILE A 105 5.80 -0.73 -7.26
N ALA A 106 6.73 0.21 -7.37
CA ALA A 106 7.02 0.85 -8.66
C ALA A 106 7.50 -0.17 -9.68
N GLU A 107 8.36 -1.10 -9.27
CA GLU A 107 8.88 -2.11 -10.18
C GLU A 107 7.80 -3.12 -10.57
N LEU A 108 6.95 -3.55 -9.63
CA LEU A 108 5.81 -4.42 -9.93
C LEU A 108 4.86 -3.75 -10.92
N SER A 109 4.60 -2.45 -10.75
CA SER A 109 3.68 -1.71 -11.61
C SER A 109 4.23 -1.54 -13.03
N SER A 110 5.54 -1.52 -13.20
CA SER A 110 6.18 -1.37 -14.52
C SER A 110 6.45 -2.71 -15.21
N ALA A 111 6.26 -3.84 -14.54
CA ALA A 111 6.51 -5.15 -15.12
C ALA A 111 5.48 -5.46 -16.21
N ALA A 112 5.93 -6.06 -17.33
CA ALA A 112 5.06 -6.38 -18.46
C ALA A 112 4.06 -7.49 -18.13
N ASP A 113 4.46 -8.42 -17.28
CA ASP A 113 3.60 -9.51 -16.80
C ASP A 113 4.01 -9.92 -15.38
N ARG A 114 3.36 -10.95 -14.84
CA ARG A 114 3.61 -11.41 -13.47
C ARG A 114 4.68 -12.51 -13.37
N ALA A 115 5.28 -12.93 -14.49
CA ALA A 115 6.19 -14.08 -14.49
C ALA A 115 7.44 -13.88 -13.63
N GLY A 116 7.94 -12.64 -13.53
CA GLY A 116 9.13 -12.31 -12.75
C GLY A 116 8.88 -11.79 -11.36
N ASP A 117 7.64 -11.83 -10.87
CA ASP A 117 7.27 -11.21 -9.59
C ASP A 117 8.05 -11.79 -8.41
N ASP A 118 8.25 -13.11 -8.36
CA ASP A 118 9.04 -13.74 -7.29
C ASP A 118 10.41 -13.10 -7.12
N GLU A 119 11.12 -12.91 -8.21
CA GLU A 119 12.45 -12.31 -8.19
C GLU A 119 12.39 -10.85 -7.76
N ILE A 120 11.39 -10.11 -8.24
CA ILE A 120 11.22 -8.72 -7.87
C ILE A 120 11.00 -8.61 -6.35
N TYR A 121 10.10 -9.43 -5.79
CA TYR A 121 9.88 -9.43 -4.34
C TYR A 121 11.18 -9.70 -3.58
N ARG A 122 11.96 -10.69 -3.99
CA ARG A 122 13.20 -11.06 -3.29
C ARG A 122 14.24 -9.94 -3.31
N ARG A 123 14.30 -9.16 -4.38
CA ARG A 123 15.22 -8.01 -4.44
C ARG A 123 14.93 -6.96 -3.37
N TYR A 124 13.68 -6.91 -2.91
CA TYR A 124 13.24 -5.93 -1.92
C TYR A 124 12.92 -6.57 -0.56
N ARG A 125 13.66 -7.64 -0.22
CA ARG A 125 13.53 -8.31 1.08
C ARG A 125 12.11 -8.78 1.36
N SER A 126 11.44 -9.23 0.34
CA SER A 126 10.06 -9.70 0.39
C SER A 126 9.94 -11.05 -0.29
N GLU A 127 8.79 -11.71 -0.12
CA GLU A 127 8.61 -13.06 -0.65
C GLU A 127 7.14 -13.32 -0.93
N LEU A 128 6.86 -13.91 -2.09
CA LEU A 128 5.53 -14.44 -2.38
C LEU A 128 5.37 -15.78 -1.69
N LEU A 129 4.22 -15.99 -1.07
CA LEU A 129 3.91 -17.22 -0.32
C LEU A 129 2.90 -18.11 -1.04
N GLU A 130 2.41 -17.65 -2.20
CA GLU A 130 1.45 -18.42 -3.01
C GLU A 130 1.88 -18.46 -4.47
#